data_314d57b209dac31c38c00579326bc329
#
_entry.id   314d57b209dac31c38c00579326bc329
#
_cell.length_a   1.000
_cell.length_b   1.000
_cell.length_c   1.000
_cell.angle_alpha   90.00
_cell.angle_beta   90.00
_cell.angle_gamma   90.00
#
_symmetry.space_group_name_H-M   'P 1'
#
loop_
_entity.id
_entity.type
_entity.pdbx_description
1 polymer ?
#
loop_
_entity_poly.entity_id
_entity_poly.type
_entity_poly.pdbx_seq_one_letter_code
_entity_poly.pdbx_strand_id
1 'polypeptide(L)'
;MLDLLVDIAFMLFSDEGKDARKKRKKMEIRDDVREGYEKKLRKEPTCVFSDEIKIYPKMKVLVATEKPFAKVAVDGIKKIVEENGYQFALLEKYTDVNDLYKAVEDADALIVRSDKVTKEVIDHAKNLKIVVRAGAGYDNLDLEACTARKIVAMNTPGQNSNAVAELVMGMLVYAVRNFYNGKSGSELMGKKLGILAFGNVGRNVARIAKGFGMDVYAYDAFMTAEQINSSAMAKAVASQEALFETCDVVSLHIPATAETKQSINYDLVGKMHKGGILVNSARKEVIDEAGLLKLMAERTDLKYITDIMPDADADFKAFEGRYFATPKKMGAQTEEANINAGIAAANQIADFFKTGNKKFQVNK
;
A
#
# COMPACT_ATOMS: atom_id res chain seq x y z
N MET A 1 -31.20 25.56 2.19
CA MET A 1 -30.15 25.51 3.24
C MET A 1 -30.68 25.90 4.61
N LEU A 2 -31.58 26.88 4.72
CA LEU A 2 -32.19 27.26 6.01
C LEU A 2 -33.14 26.19 6.55
N ASP A 3 -33.89 25.54 5.67
CA ASP A 3 -34.83 24.46 6.06
C ASP A 3 -34.10 23.20 6.56
N LEU A 4 -32.92 22.88 5.99
CA LEU A 4 -32.10 21.74 6.42
C LEU A 4 -31.50 21.95 7.82
N LEU A 5 -31.15 23.17 8.19
CA LEU A 5 -30.64 23.51 9.53
C LEU A 5 -31.74 23.52 10.60
N VAL A 6 -32.96 23.83 10.20
CA VAL A 6 -34.14 23.75 11.08
C VAL A 6 -34.50 22.30 11.36
N ASP A 7 -34.41 21.42 10.36
CA ASP A 7 -34.70 19.98 10.50
C ASP A 7 -33.63 19.26 11.34
N ILE A 8 -32.37 19.64 11.24
CA ILE A 8 -31.26 19.09 12.07
C ILE A 8 -31.43 19.52 13.53
N ALA A 9 -31.86 20.77 13.79
CA ALA A 9 -32.16 21.21 15.15
C ALA A 9 -33.39 20.48 15.74
N PHE A 10 -34.33 20.04 14.90
CA PHE A 10 -35.50 19.26 15.30
C PHE A 10 -35.16 17.83 15.72
N MET A 11 -34.20 17.18 15.02
CA MET A 11 -33.73 15.83 15.37
C MET A 11 -32.92 15.76 16.66
N LEU A 12 -32.23 16.83 17.02
CA LEU A 12 -31.37 16.86 18.22
C LEU A 12 -32.12 17.11 19.54
N PHE A 13 -33.43 17.44 19.51
CA PHE A 13 -34.22 17.79 20.70
C PHE A 13 -35.55 17.03 20.83
N SER A 14 -35.75 15.93 20.14
CA SER A 14 -36.93 15.08 20.30
C SER A 14 -36.66 13.95 21.30
N ASP A 15 -36.88 14.24 22.58
CA ASP A 15 -37.17 13.20 23.57
C ASP A 15 -38.68 12.97 23.58
N GLU A 16 -39.10 11.77 23.24
CA GLU A 16 -40.50 11.36 23.30
C GLU A 16 -40.99 11.27 24.76
N GLY A 17 -42.02 12.02 25.05
CA GLY A 17 -42.86 11.80 26.20
C GLY A 17 -42.67 12.74 27.36
N LYS A 18 -43.27 13.91 27.28
CA LYS A 18 -43.98 14.59 28.37
C LYS A 18 -44.63 15.90 27.91
N ASP A 19 -45.97 15.87 27.96
CA ASP A 19 -46.87 17.02 28.13
C ASP A 19 -47.03 18.04 27.00
N ALA A 20 -48.24 18.03 26.40
CA ALA A 20 -48.68 18.90 25.32
C ALA A 20 -48.56 20.42 25.65
N ARG A 21 -48.51 20.80 26.91
CA ARG A 21 -48.23 22.18 27.36
C ARG A 21 -46.78 22.62 27.11
N LYS A 22 -45.82 21.75 27.22
CA LYS A 22 -44.42 22.05 26.88
C LYS A 22 -44.21 22.21 25.38
N LYS A 23 -44.97 21.48 24.54
CA LYS A 23 -44.90 21.61 23.08
C LYS A 23 -45.42 22.98 22.61
N ARG A 24 -46.50 23.53 23.20
CA ARG A 24 -47.00 24.85 22.80
C ARG A 24 -46.02 25.96 23.17
N LYS A 25 -45.50 25.95 24.36
CA LYS A 25 -44.50 26.96 24.79
C LYS A 25 -43.18 26.90 24.01
N LYS A 26 -42.77 25.70 23.54
CA LYS A 26 -41.62 25.53 22.66
C LYS A 26 -41.89 26.04 21.22
N MET A 27 -43.13 25.95 20.73
CA MET A 27 -43.52 26.54 19.45
C MET A 27 -43.54 28.08 19.48
N GLU A 28 -44.10 28.67 20.52
CA GLU A 28 -44.13 30.14 20.68
C GLU A 28 -42.72 30.72 20.76
N ILE A 29 -41.79 30.10 21.50
CA ILE A 29 -40.36 30.51 21.56
C ILE A 29 -39.69 30.38 20.20
N ARG A 30 -40.08 29.41 19.35
CA ARG A 30 -39.54 29.24 18.01
C ARG A 30 -40.00 30.30 17.02
N ASP A 31 -41.25 30.71 17.14
CA ASP A 31 -41.81 31.76 16.29
C ASP A 31 -41.20 33.13 16.65
N ASP A 32 -41.03 33.43 17.93
CA ASP A 32 -40.29 34.64 18.37
C ASP A 32 -38.85 34.70 17.89
N VAL A 33 -38.14 33.56 17.93
CA VAL A 33 -36.75 33.46 17.42
C VAL A 33 -36.73 33.64 15.91
N ARG A 34 -37.69 33.05 15.19
CA ARG A 34 -37.79 33.19 13.73
C ARG A 34 -38.11 34.65 13.35
N GLU A 35 -39.08 35.28 14.01
CA GLU A 35 -39.42 36.68 13.76
C GLU A 35 -38.27 37.63 14.09
N GLY A 36 -37.52 37.35 15.16
CA GLY A 36 -36.29 38.09 15.52
C GLY A 36 -35.17 37.99 14.49
N TYR A 37 -35.01 36.81 13.86
CA TYR A 37 -34.03 36.58 12.78
C TYR A 37 -34.49 37.27 11.49
N GLU A 38 -35.76 37.19 11.14
CA GLU A 38 -36.31 37.83 9.95
C GLU A 38 -36.26 39.37 10.08
N LYS A 39 -36.48 39.95 11.28
CA LYS A 39 -36.28 41.37 11.54
C LYS A 39 -34.80 41.81 11.47
N LYS A 40 -33.88 40.96 11.86
CA LYS A 40 -32.43 41.23 11.74
C LYS A 40 -31.95 41.22 10.29
N LEU A 41 -32.45 40.27 9.52
CA LEU A 41 -32.15 40.17 8.06
C LEU A 41 -32.72 41.34 7.24
N ARG A 42 -33.81 42.00 7.73
CA ARG A 42 -34.37 43.20 7.06
C ARG A 42 -33.66 44.51 7.40
N LYS A 43 -32.78 44.51 8.38
CA LYS A 43 -32.04 45.71 8.83
C LYS A 43 -30.60 45.81 8.33
N GLU A 44 -30.09 44.76 7.75
CA GLU A 44 -28.80 44.84 7.06
C GLU A 44 -28.99 45.36 5.64
N PRO A 45 -28.18 46.34 5.16
CA PRO A 45 -28.24 46.79 3.79
C PRO A 45 -28.01 45.57 2.91
N THR A 46 -28.92 45.36 1.93
CA THR A 46 -28.80 44.35 0.91
C THR A 46 -27.36 44.30 0.40
N CYS A 47 -26.61 43.33 0.88
CA CYS A 47 -25.42 42.87 0.19
C CYS A 47 -25.92 42.43 -1.18
N VAL A 48 -25.70 43.26 -2.17
CA VAL A 48 -25.83 42.87 -3.56
C VAL A 48 -24.78 41.77 -3.74
N PHE A 49 -25.23 40.52 -3.60
CA PHE A 49 -24.45 39.42 -4.12
C PHE A 49 -24.39 39.65 -5.62
N SER A 50 -23.31 40.26 -6.07
CA SER A 50 -22.98 40.18 -7.48
C SER A 50 -22.87 38.70 -7.79
N ASP A 51 -23.70 38.22 -8.71
CA ASP A 51 -23.74 36.85 -9.21
C ASP A 51 -22.46 36.44 -9.99
N GLU A 52 -21.33 36.94 -9.58
CA GLU A 52 -20.03 36.34 -9.89
C GLU A 52 -19.76 35.25 -8.84
N ILE A 53 -20.45 34.10 -9.00
CA ILE A 53 -19.92 32.85 -8.50
C ILE A 53 -18.56 32.72 -9.22
N LYS A 54 -17.47 33.10 -8.55
CA LYS A 54 -16.13 32.73 -8.99
C LYS A 54 -16.10 31.21 -8.93
N ILE A 55 -16.42 30.58 -10.07
CA ILE A 55 -16.23 29.17 -10.28
C ILE A 55 -14.71 28.99 -10.29
N TYR A 56 -14.11 28.80 -9.11
CA TYR A 56 -12.73 28.36 -9.04
C TYR A 56 -12.68 27.02 -9.78
N PRO A 57 -11.79 26.86 -10.76
CA PRO A 57 -11.68 25.61 -11.46
C PRO A 57 -11.50 24.49 -10.44
N LYS A 58 -12.39 23.48 -10.49
CA LYS A 58 -12.28 22.34 -9.58
C LYS A 58 -10.92 21.70 -9.80
N MET A 59 -10.18 21.42 -8.71
CA MET A 59 -8.92 20.70 -8.79
C MET A 59 -9.11 19.39 -9.56
N LYS A 60 -8.24 19.13 -10.52
CA LYS A 60 -8.31 17.97 -11.41
C LYS A 60 -7.40 16.86 -10.90
N VAL A 61 -7.98 15.69 -10.65
CA VAL A 61 -7.26 14.46 -10.32
C VAL A 61 -7.22 13.57 -11.55
N LEU A 62 -6.05 13.39 -12.11
CA LEU A 62 -5.81 12.52 -13.26
C LEU A 62 -5.36 11.14 -12.78
N VAL A 63 -6.02 10.10 -13.24
CA VAL A 63 -5.51 8.72 -13.20
C VAL A 63 -4.90 8.42 -14.55
N ALA A 64 -3.59 8.14 -14.59
CA ALA A 64 -2.88 7.78 -15.83
C ALA A 64 -2.21 6.42 -15.69
N THR A 65 -2.54 5.49 -16.60
CA THR A 65 -1.95 4.16 -16.60
C THR A 65 -2.02 3.46 -17.96
N GLU A 66 -0.87 2.97 -18.44
CA GLU A 66 -0.79 2.11 -19.63
C GLU A 66 -1.53 0.78 -19.38
N LYS A 67 -1.38 0.23 -18.15
CA LYS A 67 -2.06 -0.99 -17.71
C LYS A 67 -3.26 -0.63 -16.86
N PRO A 68 -4.50 -0.72 -17.39
CA PRO A 68 -5.68 -0.22 -16.73
C PRO A 68 -5.89 -0.83 -15.34
N PHE A 69 -6.50 -0.07 -14.46
CA PHE A 69 -7.09 -0.62 -13.24
C PHE A 69 -8.31 -1.48 -13.57
N ALA A 70 -8.67 -2.38 -12.66
CA ALA A 70 -9.98 -3.01 -12.72
C ALA A 70 -11.08 -1.93 -12.64
N LYS A 71 -12.18 -2.15 -13.36
CA LYS A 71 -13.29 -1.17 -13.39
C LYS A 71 -13.75 -0.75 -12.01
N VAL A 72 -13.87 -1.71 -11.07
CA VAL A 72 -14.25 -1.44 -9.66
C VAL A 72 -13.29 -0.45 -8.99
N ALA A 73 -11.98 -0.54 -9.29
CA ALA A 73 -11.01 0.41 -8.75
C ALA A 73 -11.20 1.81 -9.34
N VAL A 74 -11.41 1.90 -10.67
CA VAL A 74 -11.68 3.18 -11.34
C VAL A 74 -12.93 3.84 -10.79
N ASP A 75 -14.03 3.08 -10.68
CA ASP A 75 -15.30 3.56 -10.14
C ASP A 75 -15.14 4.04 -8.68
N GLY A 76 -14.39 3.31 -7.86
CA GLY A 76 -14.09 3.69 -6.48
C GLY A 76 -13.23 4.94 -6.37
N ILE A 77 -12.16 5.06 -7.19
CA ILE A 77 -11.33 6.25 -7.26
C ILE A 77 -12.17 7.47 -7.68
N LYS A 78 -12.95 7.32 -8.77
CA LYS A 78 -13.84 8.36 -9.28
C LYS A 78 -14.80 8.85 -8.20
N LYS A 79 -15.47 7.92 -7.51
CA LYS A 79 -16.39 8.24 -6.42
C LYS A 79 -15.71 9.09 -5.34
N ILE A 80 -14.53 8.68 -4.86
CA ILE A 80 -13.78 9.43 -3.84
C ILE A 80 -13.43 10.82 -4.33
N VAL A 81 -12.93 10.94 -5.56
CA VAL A 81 -12.54 12.22 -6.16
C VAL A 81 -13.73 13.17 -6.27
N GLU A 82 -14.87 12.70 -6.80
CA GLU A 82 -16.09 13.50 -7.01
C GLU A 82 -16.80 13.86 -5.69
N GLU A 83 -16.87 12.95 -4.70
CA GLU A 83 -17.42 13.22 -3.37
C GLU A 83 -16.61 14.28 -2.60
N ASN A 84 -15.32 14.43 -2.93
CA ASN A 84 -14.47 15.49 -2.38
C ASN A 84 -14.53 16.80 -3.18
N GLY A 85 -15.41 16.88 -4.19
CA GLY A 85 -15.63 18.07 -5.01
C GLY A 85 -14.58 18.30 -6.10
N TYR A 86 -13.72 17.33 -6.38
CA TYR A 86 -12.69 17.42 -7.42
C TYR A 86 -13.19 16.91 -8.78
N GLN A 87 -12.53 17.26 -9.84
CA GLN A 87 -12.77 16.75 -11.18
C GLN A 87 -11.96 15.47 -11.39
N PHE A 88 -12.64 14.38 -11.77
CA PHE A 88 -11.98 13.13 -12.16
C PHE A 88 -11.62 13.15 -13.64
N ALA A 89 -10.40 12.71 -13.98
CA ALA A 89 -9.94 12.45 -15.34
C ALA A 89 -9.23 11.10 -15.43
N LEU A 90 -9.37 10.42 -16.54
CA LEU A 90 -8.82 9.10 -16.77
C LEU A 90 -8.10 9.04 -18.12
N LEU A 91 -6.85 8.58 -18.10
CA LEU A 91 -6.06 8.21 -19.27
C LEU A 91 -5.58 6.77 -19.12
N GLU A 92 -6.16 5.87 -19.89
CA GLU A 92 -5.81 4.45 -19.85
C GLU A 92 -5.35 3.95 -21.22
N LYS A 93 -4.51 2.89 -21.19
CA LYS A 93 -4.06 2.16 -22.40
C LYS A 93 -3.38 3.06 -23.44
N TYR A 94 -2.82 4.18 -23.01
CA TYR A 94 -2.05 5.01 -23.91
C TYR A 94 -0.74 4.29 -24.28
N THR A 95 -0.30 4.49 -25.49
CA THR A 95 0.94 3.91 -26.05
C THR A 95 1.96 4.99 -26.42
N ASP A 96 1.52 6.22 -26.51
CA ASP A 96 2.36 7.39 -26.76
C ASP A 96 2.48 8.22 -25.49
N VAL A 97 3.70 8.47 -25.03
CA VAL A 97 3.98 9.32 -23.88
C VAL A 97 3.48 10.76 -24.06
N ASN A 98 3.35 11.22 -25.31
CA ASN A 98 2.78 12.54 -25.60
C ASN A 98 1.32 12.68 -25.14
N ASP A 99 0.57 11.59 -25.05
CA ASP A 99 -0.78 11.62 -24.50
C ASP A 99 -0.74 11.88 -22.98
N LEU A 100 0.24 11.32 -22.28
CA LEU A 100 0.47 11.61 -20.86
C LEU A 100 0.90 13.07 -20.67
N TYR A 101 1.81 13.59 -21.52
CA TYR A 101 2.25 14.99 -21.46
C TYR A 101 1.08 15.98 -21.61
N LYS A 102 0.17 15.72 -22.54
CA LYS A 102 -1.05 16.53 -22.72
C LYS A 102 -2.00 16.41 -21.54
N ALA A 103 -2.20 15.19 -21.03
CA ALA A 103 -3.18 14.94 -19.96
C ALA A 103 -2.76 15.56 -18.62
N VAL A 104 -1.45 15.66 -18.33
CA VAL A 104 -0.94 16.23 -17.06
C VAL A 104 -0.87 17.75 -17.04
N GLU A 105 -1.00 18.45 -18.20
CA GLU A 105 -0.80 19.90 -18.28
C GLU A 105 -1.66 20.71 -17.30
N ASP A 106 -2.90 20.31 -17.11
CA ASP A 106 -3.88 20.99 -16.25
C ASP A 106 -4.27 20.17 -15.00
N ALA A 107 -3.58 19.05 -14.75
CA ALA A 107 -3.84 18.23 -13.59
C ALA A 107 -3.22 18.82 -12.31
N ASP A 108 -4.00 18.87 -11.21
CA ASP A 108 -3.53 19.25 -9.87
C ASP A 108 -2.96 18.06 -9.09
N ALA A 109 -3.46 16.85 -9.38
CA ALA A 109 -3.00 15.61 -8.79
C ALA A 109 -2.92 14.49 -9.84
N LEU A 110 -1.95 13.58 -9.67
CA LEU A 110 -1.72 12.46 -10.57
C LEU A 110 -1.66 11.15 -9.78
N ILE A 111 -2.42 10.15 -10.23
CA ILE A 111 -2.33 8.76 -9.76
C ILE A 111 -1.73 7.93 -10.90
N VAL A 112 -0.66 7.19 -10.60
CA VAL A 112 -0.02 6.26 -11.54
C VAL A 112 0.15 4.87 -10.91
N ARG A 113 0.32 3.84 -11.73
CA ARG A 113 0.69 2.48 -11.27
C ARG A 113 2.17 2.19 -11.50
N SER A 114 2.49 1.71 -12.69
CA SER A 114 3.86 1.39 -13.14
C SER A 114 4.41 2.38 -14.14
N ASP A 115 3.61 3.37 -14.51
CA ASP A 115 3.95 4.41 -15.47
C ASP A 115 5.08 5.26 -14.93
N LYS A 116 6.04 5.59 -15.78
CA LYS A 116 7.19 6.40 -15.39
C LYS A 116 6.81 7.88 -15.33
N VAL A 117 6.97 8.48 -14.17
CA VAL A 117 6.85 9.92 -13.97
C VAL A 117 8.24 10.52 -13.98
N THR A 118 8.74 10.78 -15.18
CA THR A 118 10.08 11.33 -15.42
C THR A 118 10.07 12.86 -15.26
N LYS A 119 11.27 13.45 -15.30
CA LYS A 119 11.42 14.91 -15.30
C LYS A 119 10.60 15.57 -16.42
N GLU A 120 10.55 14.98 -17.62
CA GLU A 120 9.78 15.51 -18.75
C GLU A 120 8.28 15.52 -18.44
N VAL A 121 7.72 14.47 -17.83
CA VAL A 121 6.31 14.45 -17.37
C VAL A 121 6.07 15.58 -16.36
N ILE A 122 6.98 15.73 -15.40
CA ILE A 122 6.91 16.80 -14.39
C ILE A 122 6.99 18.19 -15.02
N ASP A 123 7.83 18.38 -16.04
CA ASP A 123 7.97 19.67 -16.73
C ASP A 123 6.69 20.07 -17.49
N HIS A 124 5.95 19.13 -18.05
CA HIS A 124 4.65 19.37 -18.67
C HIS A 124 3.51 19.64 -17.68
N ALA A 125 3.62 19.16 -16.46
CA ALA A 125 2.60 19.23 -15.41
C ALA A 125 2.58 20.62 -14.73
N LYS A 126 1.92 21.61 -15.34
CA LYS A 126 1.96 23.03 -14.92
C LYS A 126 1.36 23.29 -13.54
N ASN A 127 0.30 22.55 -13.19
CA ASN A 127 -0.50 22.76 -11.97
C ASN A 127 -0.28 21.70 -10.90
N LEU A 128 0.52 20.67 -11.19
CA LEU A 128 0.65 19.47 -10.33
C LEU A 128 1.20 19.82 -8.94
N LYS A 129 0.49 19.39 -7.90
CA LYS A 129 0.83 19.58 -6.48
C LYS A 129 1.22 18.26 -5.82
N ILE A 130 0.65 17.16 -6.31
CA ILE A 130 0.88 15.83 -5.73
C ILE A 130 0.83 14.75 -6.82
N VAL A 131 1.76 13.81 -6.73
CA VAL A 131 1.71 12.54 -7.46
C VAL A 131 1.68 11.38 -6.47
N VAL A 132 0.78 10.42 -6.68
CA VAL A 132 0.70 9.21 -5.85
C VAL A 132 0.88 7.97 -6.70
N ARG A 133 1.89 7.19 -6.39
CA ARG A 133 2.06 5.86 -6.96
C ARG A 133 1.15 4.87 -6.23
N ALA A 134 0.17 4.29 -6.92
CA ALA A 134 -0.70 3.25 -6.39
C ALA A 134 0.06 1.92 -6.24
N GLY A 135 0.77 1.78 -5.11
CA GLY A 135 1.56 0.62 -4.72
C GLY A 135 2.71 0.98 -3.78
N ALA A 136 3.47 -0.02 -3.33
CA ALA A 136 4.49 0.15 -2.30
C ALA A 136 5.84 0.67 -2.84
N GLY A 137 6.34 0.15 -3.97
CA GLY A 137 7.56 0.68 -4.62
C GLY A 137 7.28 2.05 -5.26
N TYR A 138 8.29 2.84 -5.52
CA TYR A 138 8.16 4.16 -6.16
C TYR A 138 9.35 4.46 -7.09
N ASP A 139 10.03 3.43 -7.55
CA ASP A 139 11.21 3.53 -8.45
C ASP A 139 10.86 4.14 -9.82
N ASN A 140 9.57 4.25 -10.13
CA ASN A 140 9.05 4.86 -11.34
C ASN A 140 8.77 6.38 -11.21
N LEU A 141 9.01 6.98 -10.05
CA LEU A 141 8.85 8.42 -9.81
C LEU A 141 10.22 9.10 -9.76
N ASP A 142 10.41 10.16 -10.54
CA ASP A 142 11.56 11.06 -10.43
C ASP A 142 11.38 11.97 -9.20
N LEU A 143 11.94 11.53 -8.06
CA LEU A 143 11.79 12.24 -6.79
C LEU A 143 12.52 13.58 -6.76
N GLU A 144 13.65 13.69 -7.46
CA GLU A 144 14.43 14.92 -7.55
C GLU A 144 13.67 15.99 -8.33
N ALA A 145 13.12 15.61 -9.48
CA ALA A 145 12.28 16.51 -10.27
C ALA A 145 11.02 16.95 -9.51
N CYS A 146 10.36 16.01 -8.78
CA CYS A 146 9.22 16.36 -7.92
C CYS A 146 9.62 17.37 -6.84
N THR A 147 10.74 17.15 -6.16
CA THR A 147 11.23 18.04 -5.09
C THR A 147 11.58 19.43 -5.65
N ALA A 148 12.29 19.50 -6.78
CA ALA A 148 12.65 20.77 -7.45
C ALA A 148 11.42 21.61 -7.81
N ARG A 149 10.30 20.96 -8.18
CA ARG A 149 9.02 21.61 -8.51
C ARG A 149 8.08 21.73 -7.30
N LYS A 150 8.52 21.37 -6.08
CA LYS A 150 7.71 21.35 -4.85
C LYS A 150 6.43 20.48 -4.97
N ILE A 151 6.50 19.44 -5.77
CA ILE A 151 5.42 18.47 -5.94
C ILE A 151 5.63 17.38 -4.88
N VAL A 152 4.58 17.05 -4.13
CA VAL A 152 4.61 15.97 -3.14
C VAL A 152 4.49 14.64 -3.86
N ALA A 153 5.48 13.76 -3.71
CA ALA A 153 5.43 12.40 -4.22
C ALA A 153 5.09 11.44 -3.08
N MET A 154 4.06 10.63 -3.26
CA MET A 154 3.62 9.63 -2.28
C MET A 154 3.49 8.25 -2.92
N ASN A 155 3.48 7.22 -2.06
CA ASN A 155 3.14 5.85 -2.42
C ASN A 155 2.01 5.33 -1.53
N THR A 156 1.52 4.11 -1.79
CA THR A 156 0.48 3.45 -0.98
C THR A 156 1.04 2.19 -0.31
N PRO A 157 1.86 2.34 0.75
CA PRO A 157 2.46 1.19 1.41
C PRO A 157 1.41 0.31 2.09
N GLY A 158 1.65 -1.00 2.10
CA GLY A 158 0.82 -1.95 2.82
C GLY A 158 -0.39 -2.48 2.05
N GLN A 159 -0.84 -1.84 0.98
CA GLN A 159 -2.08 -2.20 0.27
C GLN A 159 -1.99 -3.56 -0.46
N ASN A 160 -0.80 -3.98 -0.82
CA ASN A 160 -0.52 -5.28 -1.47
C ASN A 160 0.10 -6.32 -0.51
N SER A 161 0.23 -6.00 0.77
CA SER A 161 1.02 -6.82 1.70
C SER A 161 0.39 -8.17 1.97
N ASN A 162 -0.95 -8.26 1.99
CA ASN A 162 -1.65 -9.53 2.18
C ASN A 162 -1.44 -10.44 0.96
N ALA A 163 -1.56 -9.90 -0.26
CA ALA A 163 -1.36 -10.67 -1.49
C ALA A 163 0.05 -11.28 -1.56
N VAL A 164 1.09 -10.49 -1.21
CA VAL A 164 2.47 -11.01 -1.14
C VAL A 164 2.58 -12.10 -0.09
N ALA A 165 1.97 -11.93 1.07
CA ALA A 165 2.01 -12.92 2.15
C ALA A 165 1.32 -14.24 1.78
N GLU A 166 0.19 -14.18 1.09
CA GLU A 166 -0.50 -15.36 0.58
C GLU A 166 0.35 -16.11 -0.45
N LEU A 167 1.01 -15.38 -1.39
CA LEU A 167 1.93 -15.99 -2.33
C LEU A 167 3.10 -16.67 -1.62
N VAL A 168 3.70 -16.05 -0.60
CA VAL A 168 4.77 -16.65 0.21
C VAL A 168 4.32 -17.97 0.80
N MET A 169 3.14 -18.02 1.42
CA MET A 169 2.61 -19.24 2.02
C MET A 169 2.26 -20.28 0.96
N GLY A 170 1.71 -19.87 -0.18
CA GLY A 170 1.46 -20.77 -1.33
C GLY A 170 2.74 -21.41 -1.85
N MET A 171 3.81 -20.62 -2.05
CA MET A 171 5.13 -21.12 -2.46
C MET A 171 5.72 -22.06 -1.40
N LEU A 172 5.55 -21.78 -0.11
CA LEU A 172 5.99 -22.66 0.97
C LEU A 172 5.27 -24.02 0.95
N VAL A 173 3.94 -24.02 0.79
CA VAL A 173 3.16 -25.25 0.66
C VAL A 173 3.66 -26.05 -0.55
N TYR A 174 3.87 -25.40 -1.68
CA TYR A 174 4.40 -26.02 -2.88
C TYR A 174 5.79 -26.63 -2.66
N ALA A 175 6.70 -25.93 -1.99
CA ALA A 175 8.07 -26.40 -1.72
C ALA A 175 8.13 -27.57 -0.73
N VAL A 176 7.35 -27.52 0.37
CA VAL A 176 7.34 -28.64 1.35
C VAL A 176 6.66 -29.89 0.79
N ARG A 177 5.79 -29.75 -0.21
CA ARG A 177 5.14 -30.86 -0.93
C ARG A 177 5.94 -31.29 -2.17
N ASN A 178 7.26 -31.01 -2.18
CA ASN A 178 8.19 -31.35 -3.27
C ASN A 178 7.71 -30.92 -4.66
N PHE A 179 7.18 -29.68 -4.74
CA PHE A 179 6.68 -29.08 -5.98
C PHE A 179 5.63 -29.97 -6.68
N TYR A 180 4.85 -30.71 -5.88
CA TYR A 180 3.79 -31.63 -6.33
C TYR A 180 4.26 -32.69 -7.35
N ASN A 181 5.50 -33.18 -7.19
CA ASN A 181 6.12 -34.17 -8.10
C ASN A 181 5.69 -35.64 -7.85
N GLY A 182 4.67 -35.86 -7.02
CA GLY A 182 4.15 -37.19 -6.67
C GLY A 182 4.88 -37.89 -5.52
N LYS A 183 6.01 -37.35 -5.02
CA LYS A 183 6.71 -37.90 -3.85
C LYS A 183 6.13 -37.35 -2.56
N SER A 184 6.26 -38.12 -1.47
CA SER A 184 5.87 -37.66 -0.14
C SER A 184 6.64 -36.41 0.26
N GLY A 185 5.92 -35.38 0.71
CA GLY A 185 6.46 -34.15 1.25
C GLY A 185 6.38 -34.08 2.76
N SER A 186 6.46 -32.86 3.30
CA SER A 186 6.31 -32.55 4.71
C SER A 186 5.22 -31.51 4.94
N GLU A 187 4.88 -31.26 6.21
CA GLU A 187 3.88 -30.27 6.64
C GLU A 187 4.58 -29.01 7.14
N LEU A 188 3.85 -27.89 7.18
CA LEU A 188 4.30 -26.64 7.78
C LEU A 188 4.01 -26.58 9.28
N MET A 189 3.01 -27.32 9.77
CA MET A 189 2.64 -27.38 11.19
C MET A 189 3.85 -27.76 12.06
N GLY A 190 4.06 -26.99 13.13
CA GLY A 190 5.16 -27.18 14.07
C GLY A 190 6.55 -26.73 13.57
N LYS A 191 6.67 -26.30 12.30
CA LYS A 191 7.94 -25.75 11.81
C LYS A 191 8.12 -24.31 12.27
N LYS A 192 9.38 -23.92 12.46
CA LYS A 192 9.79 -22.56 12.83
C LYS A 192 9.97 -21.70 11.59
N LEU A 193 9.19 -20.64 11.49
CA LEU A 193 9.30 -19.64 10.43
C LEU A 193 10.01 -18.38 10.95
N GLY A 194 11.15 -18.05 10.38
CA GLY A 194 11.86 -16.80 10.58
C GLY A 194 11.42 -15.73 9.57
N ILE A 195 11.11 -14.56 10.06
CA ILE A 195 10.73 -13.39 9.26
C ILE A 195 11.82 -12.33 9.39
N LEU A 196 12.54 -12.09 8.31
CA LEU A 196 13.53 -11.02 8.24
C LEU A 196 12.87 -9.74 7.70
N ALA A 197 12.75 -8.73 8.54
CA ALA A 197 11.96 -7.51 8.47
C ALA A 197 10.46 -7.72 8.78
N PHE A 198 10.02 -7.16 9.90
CA PHE A 198 8.68 -7.33 10.44
C PHE A 198 7.74 -6.16 10.12
N GLY A 199 7.85 -5.66 8.86
CA GLY A 199 6.99 -4.62 8.29
C GLY A 199 5.60 -5.15 7.87
N ASN A 200 4.95 -4.45 6.93
CA ASN A 200 3.59 -4.80 6.49
C ASN A 200 3.48 -6.23 5.91
N VAL A 201 4.42 -6.65 5.07
CA VAL A 201 4.42 -8.00 4.48
C VAL A 201 4.75 -9.04 5.55
N GLY A 202 5.84 -8.85 6.31
CA GLY A 202 6.27 -9.78 7.33
C GLY A 202 5.19 -10.07 8.37
N ARG A 203 4.45 -9.06 8.82
CA ARG A 203 3.31 -9.22 9.75
C ARG A 203 2.16 -10.02 9.14
N ASN A 204 1.83 -9.82 7.87
CA ASN A 204 0.81 -10.62 7.20
C ASN A 204 1.26 -12.07 7.01
N VAL A 205 2.54 -12.31 6.67
CA VAL A 205 3.11 -13.66 6.62
C VAL A 205 3.01 -14.33 8.00
N ALA A 206 3.40 -13.62 9.07
CA ALA A 206 3.28 -14.11 10.45
C ALA A 206 1.83 -14.53 10.79
N ARG A 207 0.87 -13.66 10.48
CA ARG A 207 -0.56 -13.90 10.73
C ARG A 207 -1.04 -15.17 10.02
N ILE A 208 -0.70 -15.34 8.74
CA ILE A 208 -1.13 -16.50 7.95
C ILE A 208 -0.41 -17.75 8.43
N ALA A 209 0.90 -17.69 8.68
CA ALA A 209 1.72 -18.81 9.15
C ALA A 209 1.23 -19.37 10.50
N LYS A 210 0.76 -18.52 11.40
CA LYS A 210 0.11 -19.00 12.65
C LYS A 210 -1.14 -19.84 12.38
N GLY A 211 -1.91 -19.52 11.34
CA GLY A 211 -3.05 -20.32 10.90
C GLY A 211 -2.64 -21.70 10.38
N PHE A 212 -1.41 -21.85 9.89
CA PHE A 212 -0.80 -23.15 9.55
C PHE A 212 -0.21 -23.89 10.74
N GLY A 213 -0.30 -23.34 11.95
CA GLY A 213 0.29 -23.94 13.14
C GLY A 213 1.81 -23.84 13.22
N MET A 214 2.42 -22.87 12.54
CA MET A 214 3.87 -22.62 12.59
C MET A 214 4.25 -21.81 13.84
N ASP A 215 5.46 -22.07 14.38
CA ASP A 215 6.11 -21.20 15.35
C ASP A 215 6.81 -20.05 14.63
N VAL A 216 6.37 -18.81 14.85
CA VAL A 216 6.87 -17.65 14.11
C VAL A 216 7.87 -16.86 14.94
N TYR A 217 9.03 -16.60 14.35
CA TYR A 217 10.11 -15.77 14.87
C TYR A 217 10.36 -14.58 13.93
N ALA A 218 10.84 -13.45 14.45
CA ALA A 218 11.13 -12.29 13.63
C ALA A 218 12.37 -11.54 14.13
N TYR A 219 13.07 -10.95 13.18
CA TYR A 219 14.09 -9.94 13.40
C TYR A 219 13.82 -8.74 12.47
N ASP A 220 13.97 -7.54 13.02
CA ASP A 220 13.87 -6.28 12.28
C ASP A 220 14.88 -5.29 12.83
N ALA A 221 15.69 -4.68 11.96
CA ALA A 221 16.74 -3.76 12.37
C ALA A 221 16.22 -2.43 12.98
N PHE A 222 14.93 -2.11 12.74
CA PHE A 222 14.32 -0.84 13.16
C PHE A 222 13.25 -1.03 14.24
N MET A 223 12.98 -2.27 14.66
CA MET A 223 12.02 -2.59 15.71
C MET A 223 12.70 -3.22 16.91
N THR A 224 12.26 -2.82 18.11
CA THR A 224 12.72 -3.48 19.34
C THR A 224 12.07 -4.86 19.50
N ALA A 225 12.71 -5.73 20.30
CA ALA A 225 12.14 -7.03 20.63
C ALA A 225 10.74 -6.91 21.30
N GLU A 226 10.53 -5.88 22.11
CA GLU A 226 9.24 -5.59 22.75
C GLU A 226 8.17 -5.25 21.71
N GLN A 227 8.48 -4.43 20.69
CA GLN A 227 7.54 -4.09 19.61
C GLN A 227 7.14 -5.32 18.78
N ILE A 228 8.06 -6.24 18.52
CA ILE A 228 7.77 -7.50 17.83
C ILE A 228 6.89 -8.39 18.70
N ASN A 229 7.30 -8.62 19.94
CA ASN A 229 6.60 -9.52 20.88
C ASN A 229 5.20 -9.03 21.23
N SER A 230 5.01 -7.71 21.41
CA SER A 230 3.69 -7.11 21.69
C SER A 230 2.66 -7.32 20.59
N SER A 231 3.11 -7.59 19.35
CA SER A 231 2.22 -7.93 18.24
C SER A 231 1.47 -9.26 18.46
N ALA A 232 1.94 -10.13 19.34
CA ALA A 232 1.49 -11.51 19.54
C ALA A 232 1.55 -12.40 18.28
N MET A 233 2.19 -11.93 17.19
CA MET A 233 2.29 -12.65 15.92
C MET A 233 3.62 -13.41 15.78
N ALA A 234 4.70 -12.91 16.40
CA ALA A 234 6.02 -13.51 16.32
C ALA A 234 6.78 -13.34 17.65
N LYS A 235 7.79 -14.19 17.87
CA LYS A 235 8.78 -14.06 18.94
C LYS A 235 10.01 -13.37 18.36
N ALA A 236 10.48 -12.29 18.99
CA ALA A 236 11.69 -11.63 18.58
C ALA A 236 12.93 -12.50 18.84
N VAL A 237 13.89 -12.47 17.93
CA VAL A 237 15.25 -13.00 18.11
C VAL A 237 16.25 -11.87 18.17
N ALA A 238 17.45 -12.15 18.72
CA ALA A 238 18.44 -11.13 19.05
C ALA A 238 19.15 -10.55 17.82
N SER A 239 19.27 -11.34 16.74
CA SER A 239 19.99 -10.92 15.53
C SER A 239 19.49 -11.67 14.29
N GLN A 240 19.96 -11.22 13.14
CA GLN A 240 19.71 -11.88 11.86
C GLN A 240 20.29 -13.30 11.86
N GLU A 241 21.49 -13.49 12.38
CA GLU A 241 22.15 -14.80 12.50
C GLU A 241 21.32 -15.75 13.35
N ALA A 242 20.87 -15.28 14.54
CA ALA A 242 20.01 -16.05 15.41
C ALA A 242 18.71 -16.50 14.74
N LEU A 243 18.15 -15.69 13.80
CA LEU A 243 16.98 -16.04 13.01
C LEU A 243 17.26 -17.25 12.11
N PHE A 244 18.40 -17.21 11.38
CA PHE A 244 18.80 -18.30 10.47
C PHE A 244 19.17 -19.56 11.23
N GLU A 245 19.81 -19.45 12.39
CA GLU A 245 20.17 -20.59 13.26
C GLU A 245 18.97 -21.24 13.94
N THR A 246 17.87 -20.47 14.16
CA THR A 246 16.70 -20.97 14.91
C THR A 246 15.65 -21.59 14.02
N CYS A 247 15.52 -21.14 12.75
CA CYS A 247 14.34 -21.41 11.96
C CYS A 247 14.55 -22.45 10.85
N ASP A 248 13.51 -23.26 10.59
CA ASP A 248 13.47 -24.23 9.49
C ASP A 248 13.23 -23.50 8.14
N VAL A 249 12.52 -22.40 8.19
CA VAL A 249 12.17 -21.56 7.03
C VAL A 249 12.54 -20.13 7.36
N VAL A 250 13.20 -19.42 6.43
CA VAL A 250 13.44 -17.98 6.55
C VAL A 250 12.84 -17.26 5.36
N SER A 251 11.95 -16.31 5.64
CA SER A 251 11.28 -15.46 4.65
C SER A 251 11.81 -14.03 4.69
N LEU A 252 12.25 -13.54 3.54
CA LEU A 252 12.90 -12.24 3.40
C LEU A 252 11.89 -11.16 2.98
N HIS A 253 11.86 -10.04 3.72
CA HIS A 253 11.00 -8.88 3.45
C HIS A 253 11.77 -7.55 3.57
N ILE A 254 13.11 -7.61 3.53
CA ILE A 254 14.01 -6.44 3.60
C ILE A 254 13.99 -5.65 2.29
N PRO A 255 14.11 -4.31 2.33
CA PRO A 255 14.33 -3.50 1.12
C PRO A 255 15.75 -3.74 0.58
N ALA A 256 15.99 -3.40 -0.69
CA ALA A 256 17.32 -3.32 -1.25
C ALA A 256 17.89 -1.91 -0.96
N THR A 257 18.90 -1.87 -0.08
CA THR A 257 19.67 -0.67 0.27
C THR A 257 21.17 -0.97 0.13
N ALA A 258 22.03 0.00 0.35
CA ALA A 258 23.46 -0.23 0.36
C ALA A 258 23.89 -1.29 1.40
N GLU A 259 23.21 -1.29 2.57
CA GLU A 259 23.51 -2.19 3.69
C GLU A 259 22.95 -3.61 3.47
N THR A 260 21.81 -3.73 2.77
CA THR A 260 21.13 -5.02 2.57
C THR A 260 21.50 -5.71 1.27
N LYS A 261 22.16 -5.00 0.34
CA LYS A 261 22.64 -5.58 -0.92
C LYS A 261 23.61 -6.72 -0.63
N GLN A 262 23.30 -7.91 -1.20
CA GLN A 262 24.11 -9.14 -1.01
C GLN A 262 24.36 -9.53 0.46
N SER A 263 23.52 -9.04 1.38
CA SER A 263 23.65 -9.39 2.81
C SER A 263 23.20 -10.83 3.10
N ILE A 264 22.36 -11.40 2.25
CA ILE A 264 21.92 -12.79 2.35
C ILE A 264 22.93 -13.64 1.56
N ASN A 265 24.00 -14.01 2.23
CA ASN A 265 25.18 -14.62 1.64
C ASN A 265 25.38 -16.08 2.07
N TYR A 266 26.46 -16.69 1.57
CA TYR A 266 26.84 -18.08 1.86
C TYR A 266 26.89 -18.38 3.37
N ASP A 267 27.57 -17.53 4.15
CA ASP A 267 27.81 -17.79 5.58
C ASP A 267 26.48 -17.69 6.39
N LEU A 268 25.65 -16.72 6.07
CA LEU A 268 24.39 -16.51 6.76
C LEU A 268 23.39 -17.64 6.47
N VAL A 269 23.17 -17.96 5.17
CA VAL A 269 22.26 -19.03 4.77
C VAL A 269 22.79 -20.40 5.21
N GLY A 270 24.10 -20.55 5.27
CA GLY A 270 24.79 -21.77 5.78
C GLY A 270 24.43 -22.11 7.22
N LYS A 271 24.01 -21.12 8.02
CA LYS A 271 23.56 -21.34 9.43
C LYS A 271 22.22 -22.02 9.56
N MET A 272 21.42 -22.10 8.50
CA MET A 272 20.11 -22.76 8.53
C MET A 272 20.23 -24.26 8.86
N HIS A 273 19.23 -24.77 9.57
CA HIS A 273 19.11 -26.19 9.88
C HIS A 273 19.08 -27.05 8.62
N LYS A 274 19.34 -28.36 8.78
CA LYS A 274 19.21 -29.33 7.72
C LYS A 274 17.78 -29.35 7.18
N GLY A 275 17.62 -29.28 5.85
CA GLY A 275 16.32 -29.18 5.19
C GLY A 275 15.75 -27.78 5.17
N GLY A 276 16.55 -26.76 5.45
CA GLY A 276 16.14 -25.35 5.47
C GLY A 276 15.54 -24.87 4.16
N ILE A 277 14.61 -23.93 4.25
CA ILE A 277 13.96 -23.29 3.09
C ILE A 277 14.15 -21.79 3.19
N LEU A 278 14.85 -21.21 2.19
CA LEU A 278 14.95 -19.77 2.03
C LEU A 278 13.87 -19.27 1.06
N VAL A 279 13.11 -18.25 1.50
CA VAL A 279 12.05 -17.64 0.69
C VAL A 279 12.37 -16.18 0.43
N ASN A 280 12.41 -15.75 -0.84
CA ASN A 280 12.63 -14.36 -1.21
C ASN A 280 11.40 -13.80 -1.95
N SER A 281 10.62 -12.96 -1.28
CA SER A 281 9.57 -12.14 -1.90
C SER A 281 9.92 -10.65 -1.90
N ALA A 282 11.15 -10.30 -1.54
CA ALA A 282 11.61 -8.93 -1.35
C ALA A 282 12.25 -8.31 -2.60
N ARG A 283 13.55 -8.51 -2.77
CA ARG A 283 14.36 -8.01 -3.90
C ARG A 283 15.46 -9.01 -4.24
N LYS A 284 15.84 -9.13 -5.52
CA LYS A 284 16.95 -10.01 -5.94
C LYS A 284 18.28 -9.52 -5.42
N GLU A 285 18.46 -8.21 -5.37
CA GLU A 285 19.70 -7.54 -4.99
C GLU A 285 20.14 -7.86 -3.56
N VAL A 286 19.26 -8.34 -2.69
CA VAL A 286 19.64 -8.70 -1.31
C VAL A 286 20.36 -10.04 -1.23
N ILE A 287 20.26 -10.87 -2.27
CA ILE A 287 20.92 -12.19 -2.34
C ILE A 287 22.31 -12.06 -2.94
N ASP A 288 23.30 -12.67 -2.29
CA ASP A 288 24.56 -13.03 -2.93
C ASP A 288 24.33 -14.33 -3.73
N GLU A 289 23.97 -14.17 -5.02
CA GLU A 289 23.60 -15.31 -5.87
C GLU A 289 24.76 -16.30 -6.04
N ALA A 290 25.98 -15.81 -6.18
CA ALA A 290 27.16 -16.67 -6.33
C ALA A 290 27.42 -17.49 -5.04
N GLY A 291 27.34 -16.84 -3.87
CA GLY A 291 27.46 -17.53 -2.59
C GLY A 291 26.35 -18.56 -2.36
N LEU A 292 25.09 -18.21 -2.71
CA LEU A 292 23.96 -19.12 -2.57
C LEU A 292 24.05 -20.33 -3.52
N LEU A 293 24.47 -20.13 -4.78
CA LEU A 293 24.71 -21.23 -5.74
C LEU A 293 25.77 -22.21 -5.20
N LYS A 294 26.88 -21.68 -4.70
CA LYS A 294 27.95 -22.51 -4.09
C LYS A 294 27.38 -23.30 -2.90
N LEU A 295 26.65 -22.65 -2.00
CA LEU A 295 26.07 -23.31 -0.84
C LEU A 295 25.06 -24.40 -1.23
N MET A 296 24.20 -24.17 -2.23
CA MET A 296 23.24 -25.15 -2.70
C MET A 296 23.88 -26.34 -3.40
N ALA A 297 25.07 -26.18 -3.99
CA ALA A 297 25.85 -27.30 -4.53
C ALA A 297 26.38 -28.18 -3.40
N GLU A 298 26.83 -27.61 -2.29
CA GLU A 298 27.36 -28.32 -1.12
C GLU A 298 26.25 -28.89 -0.22
N ARG A 299 25.17 -28.10 0.00
CA ARG A 299 24.01 -28.38 0.84
C ARG A 299 22.86 -28.91 -0.01
N THR A 300 22.83 -30.22 -0.28
CA THR A 300 21.81 -30.87 -1.13
C THR A 300 20.42 -30.95 -0.48
N ASP A 301 20.30 -30.53 0.75
CA ASP A 301 19.08 -30.48 1.56
C ASP A 301 18.38 -29.11 1.53
N LEU A 302 19.13 -28.05 1.16
CA LEU A 302 18.64 -26.66 1.15
C LEU A 302 17.72 -26.40 -0.03
N LYS A 303 16.62 -25.67 0.21
CA LYS A 303 15.71 -25.19 -0.87
C LYS A 303 15.72 -23.67 -0.93
N TYR A 304 15.66 -23.14 -2.15
CA TYR A 304 15.47 -21.71 -2.41
C TYR A 304 14.23 -21.49 -3.27
N ILE A 305 13.29 -20.68 -2.80
CA ILE A 305 12.08 -20.31 -3.53
C ILE A 305 11.93 -18.80 -3.56
N THR A 306 11.52 -18.26 -4.70
CA THR A 306 11.50 -16.80 -4.89
C THR A 306 10.36 -16.31 -5.78
N ASP A 307 9.80 -15.13 -5.45
CA ASP A 307 8.87 -14.39 -6.33
C ASP A 307 9.61 -13.44 -7.29
N ILE A 308 10.94 -13.44 -7.23
CA ILE A 308 11.76 -12.54 -8.04
C ILE A 308 12.83 -13.40 -8.72
N MET A 309 12.72 -13.50 -10.04
CA MET A 309 13.70 -14.25 -10.83
C MET A 309 15.11 -13.69 -10.60
N PRO A 310 16.06 -14.49 -10.11
CA PRO A 310 17.45 -14.08 -9.95
C PRO A 310 18.13 -13.91 -11.33
N ASP A 311 19.25 -13.19 -11.35
CA ASP A 311 20.02 -13.03 -12.59
C ASP A 311 20.65 -14.37 -13.05
N ALA A 312 21.05 -15.21 -12.08
CA ALA A 312 21.58 -16.56 -12.31
C ALA A 312 20.47 -17.64 -12.35
N ASP A 313 19.23 -17.34 -12.78
CA ASP A 313 18.11 -18.27 -12.82
C ASP A 313 18.43 -19.59 -13.54
N ALA A 314 19.20 -19.52 -14.64
CA ALA A 314 19.59 -20.72 -15.40
C ALA A 314 20.46 -21.67 -14.55
N ASP A 315 21.36 -21.13 -13.72
CA ASP A 315 22.23 -21.93 -12.86
C ASP A 315 21.44 -22.52 -11.69
N PHE A 316 20.51 -21.75 -11.10
CA PHE A 316 19.63 -22.25 -10.04
C PHE A 316 18.72 -23.38 -10.52
N LYS A 317 18.28 -23.39 -11.76
CA LYS A 317 17.48 -24.48 -12.36
C LYS A 317 18.18 -25.83 -12.37
N ALA A 318 19.52 -25.87 -12.29
CA ALA A 318 20.27 -27.10 -12.10
C ALA A 318 19.96 -27.83 -10.78
N PHE A 319 19.40 -27.12 -9.78
CA PHE A 319 19.00 -27.68 -8.49
C PHE A 319 17.55 -28.18 -8.54
N GLU A 320 17.25 -29.09 -9.45
CA GLU A 320 15.91 -29.64 -9.64
C GLU A 320 15.31 -30.17 -8.30
N GLY A 321 14.04 -29.83 -8.05
CA GLY A 321 13.33 -30.20 -6.81
C GLY A 321 13.76 -29.40 -5.56
N ARG A 322 14.65 -28.41 -5.70
CA ARG A 322 15.13 -27.56 -4.60
C ARG A 322 15.06 -26.07 -4.91
N TYR A 323 14.80 -25.69 -6.14
CA TYR A 323 14.66 -24.32 -6.60
C TYR A 323 13.31 -24.10 -7.28
N PHE A 324 12.73 -22.93 -7.02
CA PHE A 324 11.55 -22.42 -7.73
C PHE A 324 11.59 -20.89 -7.78
N ALA A 325 11.35 -20.33 -8.96
CA ALA A 325 11.08 -18.92 -9.14
C ALA A 325 9.77 -18.72 -9.88
N THR A 326 8.99 -17.71 -9.49
CA THR A 326 7.86 -17.26 -10.30
C THR A 326 8.37 -16.67 -11.63
N PRO A 327 7.63 -16.82 -12.76
CA PRO A 327 8.11 -16.37 -14.07
C PRO A 327 8.27 -14.85 -14.17
N LYS A 328 7.71 -14.13 -13.24
CA LYS A 328 7.83 -12.67 -13.03
C LYS A 328 7.40 -12.36 -11.62
N LYS A 329 7.68 -11.16 -11.10
CA LYS A 329 7.19 -10.73 -9.80
C LYS A 329 5.66 -10.74 -9.74
N MET A 330 5.08 -11.62 -8.95
CA MET A 330 3.64 -11.90 -8.87
C MET A 330 2.99 -11.51 -7.54
N GLY A 331 3.76 -11.31 -6.49
CA GLY A 331 3.24 -11.13 -5.13
C GLY A 331 2.16 -10.05 -4.98
N ALA A 332 2.23 -8.99 -5.77
CA ALA A 332 1.23 -7.91 -5.77
C ALA A 332 0.21 -8.00 -6.93
N GLN A 333 0.21 -9.10 -7.71
CA GLN A 333 -0.61 -9.24 -8.91
C GLN A 333 -1.97 -9.87 -8.59
N THR A 334 -2.68 -9.28 -7.63
CA THR A 334 -4.08 -9.62 -7.33
C THR A 334 -4.99 -8.43 -7.64
N GLU A 335 -6.25 -8.72 -7.91
CA GLU A 335 -7.26 -7.69 -8.19
C GLU A 335 -7.45 -6.80 -6.95
N GLU A 336 -7.56 -7.39 -5.78
CA GLU A 336 -7.75 -6.71 -4.50
C GLU A 336 -6.58 -5.77 -4.16
N ALA A 337 -5.32 -6.22 -4.37
CA ALA A 337 -4.15 -5.38 -4.13
C ALA A 337 -4.15 -4.13 -5.04
N ASN A 338 -4.56 -4.30 -6.30
CA ASN A 338 -4.66 -3.20 -7.26
C ASN A 338 -5.81 -2.24 -6.90
N ILE A 339 -6.98 -2.77 -6.53
CA ILE A 339 -8.13 -1.97 -6.08
C ILE A 339 -7.75 -1.17 -4.85
N ASN A 340 -7.23 -1.82 -3.81
CA ASN A 340 -6.87 -1.20 -2.55
C ASN A 340 -5.81 -0.09 -2.73
N ALA A 341 -4.82 -0.32 -3.59
CA ALA A 341 -3.79 0.68 -3.87
C ALA A 341 -4.36 1.92 -4.57
N GLY A 342 -5.27 1.75 -5.54
CA GLY A 342 -5.94 2.86 -6.22
C GLY A 342 -6.82 3.68 -5.28
N ILE A 343 -7.65 3.00 -4.49
CA ILE A 343 -8.52 3.63 -3.47
C ILE A 343 -7.68 4.40 -2.44
N ALA A 344 -6.58 3.80 -1.95
CA ALA A 344 -5.69 4.45 -1.01
C ALA A 344 -5.05 5.71 -1.61
N ALA A 345 -4.66 5.67 -2.89
CA ALA A 345 -4.10 6.84 -3.58
C ALA A 345 -5.10 8.00 -3.67
N ALA A 346 -6.36 7.71 -4.03
CA ALA A 346 -7.41 8.72 -4.08
C ALA A 346 -7.68 9.35 -2.69
N ASN A 347 -7.74 8.51 -1.64
CA ASN A 347 -7.92 8.99 -0.26
C ASN A 347 -6.73 9.86 0.20
N GLN A 348 -5.48 9.49 -0.12
CA GLN A 348 -4.30 10.30 0.21
C GLN A 348 -4.33 11.66 -0.48
N ILE A 349 -4.76 11.73 -1.75
CA ILE A 349 -4.91 12.99 -2.48
C ILE A 349 -6.00 13.86 -1.82
N ALA A 350 -7.15 13.27 -1.50
CA ALA A 350 -8.23 13.98 -0.84
C ALA A 350 -7.81 14.53 0.53
N ASP A 351 -7.10 13.73 1.31
CA ASP A 351 -6.58 14.14 2.63
C ASP A 351 -5.49 15.22 2.48
N PHE A 352 -4.57 15.07 1.52
CA PHE A 352 -3.56 16.09 1.24
C PHE A 352 -4.18 17.45 0.91
N PHE A 353 -5.18 17.50 0.04
CA PHE A 353 -5.81 18.76 -0.33
C PHE A 353 -6.64 19.37 0.81
N LYS A 354 -7.22 18.55 1.69
CA LYS A 354 -8.01 19.04 2.84
C LYS A 354 -7.17 19.48 4.02
N THR A 355 -6.11 18.73 4.33
CA THR A 355 -5.39 18.85 5.61
C THR A 355 -3.91 19.16 5.44
N GLY A 356 -3.36 19.04 4.24
CA GLY A 356 -1.92 19.12 3.98
C GLY A 356 -1.16 17.87 4.45
N ASN A 357 -1.83 16.75 4.74
CA ASN A 357 -1.20 15.52 5.23
C ASN A 357 -0.21 14.96 4.22
N LYS A 358 1.03 14.73 4.68
CA LYS A 358 2.16 14.20 3.90
C LYS A 358 2.74 12.91 4.49
N LYS A 359 1.93 12.17 5.25
CA LYS A 359 2.38 10.96 5.97
C LYS A 359 3.13 9.96 5.09
N PHE A 360 2.75 9.83 3.84
CA PHE A 360 3.32 8.86 2.90
C PHE A 360 4.25 9.50 1.87
N GLN A 361 4.73 10.72 2.13
CA GLN A 361 5.66 11.41 1.25
C GLN A 361 6.99 10.66 1.19
N VAL A 362 7.49 10.43 -0.05
CA VAL A 362 8.73 9.70 -0.35
C VAL A 362 9.85 10.60 -0.88
N ASN A 363 9.53 11.81 -1.31
CA ASN A 363 10.52 12.83 -1.66
C ASN A 363 10.70 13.83 -0.51
N LYS A 364 11.95 14.27 -0.28
CA LYS A 364 12.30 15.24 0.79
C LYS A 364 12.96 16.47 0.19
#